data_ff37295a9c6ef71f0d8e143a7013c87e
#
_entry.id   ff37295a9c6ef71f0d8e143a7013c87e
#
_cell.length_a   1.000
_cell.length_b   1.000
_cell.length_c   1.000
_cell.angle_alpha   90.00
_cell.angle_beta   90.00
_cell.angle_gamma   90.00
#
_symmetry.space_group_name_H-M   'P 1'
#
loop_
_entity.id
_entity.type
_entity.pdbx_description
1 polymer ?
#
loop_
_entity_poly.entity_id
_entity_poly.type
_entity_poly.pdbx_seq_one_letter_code
_entity_poly.pdbx_strand_id
1 'polypeptide(L)'
;MTWNEFLALGENYTDDYMAPADADRAVFGAYTSGSTGISKLVIHSSSNIVAVAFQMSVFIAPSDVQERWWLPILPPALIAVTVSMTIFPLSAGLIVVLDPFCPLDDIDIAFMEQKPNFWALVPMLCEKLMKSDRIPEDYDMSHLRSIGTGAEAMNERKTKEVEDFFHKHNVQAPLSAGYGQSEGCSNFTLPNPMFPLEDGCVGMPMPATVLGVFDKDLNELNYGEAGELCMTGPSMMIHYSGWRGEEMTEKTLIEHPDGNTWLHT
;
A
#
# COMPACT_ATOMS: atom_id res chain seq x y z
N MET A 1 -7.89 27.43 -13.21
CA MET A 1 -7.78 26.78 -14.52
C MET A 1 -8.60 25.52 -14.49
N THR A 2 -9.55 25.37 -15.38
CA THR A 2 -10.34 24.16 -15.57
C THR A 2 -9.55 23.11 -16.34
N TRP A 3 -10.00 21.86 -16.34
CA TRP A 3 -9.38 20.79 -17.13
C TRP A 3 -9.34 21.11 -18.64
N ASN A 4 -10.41 21.69 -19.17
CA ASN A 4 -10.47 22.07 -20.59
C ASN A 4 -9.49 23.21 -20.93
N GLU A 5 -9.34 24.19 -20.05
CA GLU A 5 -8.31 25.24 -20.21
C GLU A 5 -6.90 24.66 -20.18
N PHE A 6 -6.64 23.67 -19.32
CA PHE A 6 -5.36 22.97 -19.26
C PHE A 6 -5.09 22.18 -20.56
N LEU A 7 -6.07 21.45 -21.08
CA LEU A 7 -5.93 20.72 -22.35
C LEU A 7 -5.67 21.66 -23.54
N ALA A 8 -6.34 22.82 -23.57
CA ALA A 8 -6.17 23.80 -24.64
C ALA A 8 -4.73 24.35 -24.72
N LEU A 9 -3.97 24.35 -23.62
CA LEU A 9 -2.56 24.74 -23.65
C LEU A 9 -1.71 23.79 -24.50
N GLY A 10 -2.11 22.54 -24.64
CA GLY A 10 -1.41 21.51 -25.41
C GLY A 10 -1.76 21.46 -26.90
N GLU A 11 -2.84 22.14 -27.35
CA GLU A 11 -3.35 22.02 -28.74
C GLU A 11 -2.35 22.40 -29.85
N ASN A 12 -1.40 23.27 -29.54
CA ASN A 12 -0.38 23.74 -30.48
C ASN A 12 0.97 23.00 -30.35
N TYR A 13 1.08 22.03 -29.44
CA TYR A 13 2.29 21.23 -29.27
C TYR A 13 2.22 19.99 -30.17
N THR A 14 3.13 19.94 -31.15
CA THR A 14 3.21 18.86 -32.14
C THR A 14 4.44 17.99 -31.98
N ASP A 15 5.38 18.41 -31.13
CA ASP A 15 6.64 17.72 -30.91
C ASP A 15 6.48 16.65 -29.82
N ASP A 16 7.31 15.62 -29.90
CA ASP A 16 7.42 14.61 -28.85
C ASP A 16 8.26 15.14 -27.70
N TYR A 17 7.60 15.53 -26.61
CA TYR A 17 8.23 16.05 -25.39
C TYR A 17 8.56 14.95 -24.38
N MET A 18 8.63 13.70 -24.79
CA MET A 18 9.01 12.64 -23.87
C MET A 18 10.45 12.84 -23.38
N ALA A 19 10.58 13.02 -22.09
CA ALA A 19 11.88 13.08 -21.45
C ALA A 19 12.58 11.71 -21.58
N PRO A 20 13.92 11.65 -21.74
CA PRO A 20 14.66 10.41 -21.73
C PRO A 20 14.34 9.58 -20.49
N ALA A 21 14.31 8.26 -20.64
CA ALA A 21 14.13 7.35 -19.52
C ALA A 21 15.27 7.55 -18.51
N ASP A 22 14.90 7.79 -17.27
CA ASP A 22 15.81 7.95 -16.14
C ASP A 22 15.16 7.28 -14.93
N ALA A 23 15.76 6.20 -14.48
CA ALA A 23 15.23 5.37 -13.40
C ALA A 23 15.22 6.10 -12.05
N ASP A 24 16.18 7.00 -11.85
CA ASP A 24 16.39 7.68 -10.57
C ASP A 24 15.74 9.06 -10.50
N ARG A 25 15.18 9.53 -11.64
CA ARG A 25 14.46 10.79 -11.67
C ARG A 25 13.20 10.74 -10.82
N ALA A 26 12.95 11.79 -10.04
CA ALA A 26 11.71 12.02 -9.34
C ALA A 26 10.52 12.03 -10.31
N VAL A 27 9.55 11.15 -10.08
CA VAL A 27 8.36 11.00 -10.94
C VAL A 27 7.04 11.06 -10.19
N PHE A 28 7.09 10.89 -8.87
CA PHE A 28 5.88 10.86 -8.06
C PHE A 28 6.09 11.56 -6.72
N GLY A 29 5.10 12.36 -6.33
CA GLY A 29 5.05 13.00 -5.02
C GLY A 29 3.73 12.71 -4.34
N ALA A 30 3.79 12.27 -3.08
CA ALA A 30 2.61 12.02 -2.25
C ALA A 30 2.69 12.80 -0.94
N TYR A 31 1.56 13.35 -0.51
CA TYR A 31 1.45 13.94 0.82
C TYR A 31 1.17 12.88 1.88
N THR A 32 1.90 12.94 3.00
CA THR A 32 1.59 12.12 4.17
C THR A 32 0.39 12.68 4.92
N SER A 33 -0.30 11.83 5.68
CA SER A 33 -1.42 12.24 6.54
C SER A 33 -1.04 13.18 7.68
N GLY A 34 0.28 13.32 7.96
CA GLY A 34 0.79 14.24 8.96
C GLY A 34 0.40 13.88 10.40
N SER A 35 0.77 12.70 10.87
CA SER A 35 0.58 12.30 12.27
C SER A 35 1.16 13.32 13.28
N THR A 36 2.15 14.10 12.86
CA THR A 36 2.76 15.20 13.62
C THR A 36 2.11 16.57 13.38
N GLY A 37 0.99 16.61 12.63
CA GLY A 37 0.24 17.84 12.32
C GLY A 37 0.70 18.59 11.06
N ILE A 38 1.84 18.24 10.46
CA ILE A 38 2.35 18.85 9.22
C ILE A 38 2.42 17.76 8.15
N SER A 39 1.62 17.93 7.09
CA SER A 39 1.69 17.06 5.91
C SER A 39 3.00 17.28 5.17
N LYS A 40 3.74 16.19 4.90
CA LYS A 40 5.03 16.21 4.21
C LYS A 40 4.83 15.71 2.78
N LEU A 41 5.50 16.33 1.81
CA LEU A 41 5.51 15.86 0.43
C LEU A 41 6.71 14.92 0.23
N VAL A 42 6.41 13.65 0.14
CA VAL A 42 7.39 12.56 -0.09
C VAL A 42 7.62 12.41 -1.59
N ILE A 43 8.88 12.35 -2.01
CA ILE A 43 9.27 12.23 -3.44
C ILE A 43 9.85 10.85 -3.71
N HIS A 44 9.38 10.22 -4.79
CA HIS A 44 9.84 8.92 -5.27
C HIS A 44 10.31 8.95 -6.72
N SER A 45 11.27 8.08 -7.02
CA SER A 45 11.76 7.81 -8.38
C SER A 45 10.95 6.72 -9.06
N SER A 46 11.18 6.56 -10.37
CA SER A 46 10.69 5.39 -11.12
C SER A 46 11.20 4.08 -10.50
N SER A 47 12.48 4.03 -10.09
CA SER A 47 13.09 2.86 -9.46
C SER A 47 12.34 2.45 -8.19
N ASN A 48 11.97 3.41 -7.32
CA ASN A 48 11.25 3.09 -6.09
C ASN A 48 9.89 2.45 -6.37
N ILE A 49 9.13 3.01 -7.33
CA ILE A 49 7.81 2.51 -7.71
C ILE A 49 7.89 1.11 -8.33
N VAL A 50 8.83 0.91 -9.25
CA VAL A 50 9.04 -0.39 -9.91
C VAL A 50 9.52 -1.43 -8.91
N ALA A 51 10.37 -1.05 -7.94
CA ALA A 51 10.82 -1.94 -6.88
C ALA A 51 9.63 -2.50 -6.08
N VAL A 52 8.70 -1.65 -5.66
CA VAL A 52 7.49 -2.10 -4.93
C VAL A 52 6.65 -3.04 -5.80
N ALA A 53 6.42 -2.71 -7.07
CA ALA A 53 5.64 -3.56 -7.97
C ALA A 53 6.29 -4.95 -8.13
N PHE A 54 7.62 -5.01 -8.31
CA PHE A 54 8.37 -6.27 -8.36
C PHE A 54 8.30 -7.03 -7.03
N GLN A 55 8.55 -6.37 -5.92
CA GLN A 55 8.50 -6.95 -4.58
C GLN A 55 7.13 -7.60 -4.30
N MET A 56 6.04 -6.90 -4.62
CA MET A 56 4.69 -7.44 -4.43
C MET A 56 4.41 -8.67 -5.31
N SER A 57 4.98 -8.75 -6.50
CA SER A 57 4.80 -9.89 -7.41
C SER A 57 5.33 -11.22 -6.83
N VAL A 58 6.23 -11.15 -5.86
CA VAL A 58 6.74 -12.33 -5.14
C VAL A 58 5.71 -12.88 -4.14
N PHE A 59 4.91 -12.01 -3.54
CA PHE A 59 3.91 -12.38 -2.53
C PHE A 59 2.53 -12.65 -3.13
N ILE A 60 2.18 -11.91 -4.18
CA ILE A 60 0.87 -11.96 -4.80
C ILE A 60 1.06 -12.36 -6.26
N ALA A 61 0.86 -13.65 -6.55
CA ALA A 61 0.92 -14.18 -7.89
C ALA A 61 -0.52 -14.37 -8.42
N PRO A 62 -0.95 -13.63 -9.47
CA PRO A 62 -2.21 -13.91 -10.13
C PRO A 62 -2.20 -15.30 -10.77
N SER A 63 -3.31 -16.02 -10.68
CA SER A 63 -3.46 -17.31 -11.36
C SER A 63 -4.11 -17.17 -12.74
N ASP A 64 -4.81 -16.05 -12.96
CA ASP A 64 -5.48 -15.73 -14.23
C ASP A 64 -5.42 -14.21 -14.48
N VAL A 65 -5.20 -13.83 -15.75
CA VAL A 65 -5.25 -12.42 -16.20
C VAL A 65 -6.66 -11.81 -16.17
N GLN A 66 -7.69 -12.61 -15.92
CA GLN A 66 -9.06 -12.13 -15.73
C GLN A 66 -9.38 -11.74 -14.28
N GLU A 67 -8.45 -11.97 -13.37
CA GLU A 67 -8.64 -11.64 -11.96
C GLU A 67 -8.71 -10.13 -11.74
N ARG A 68 -9.59 -9.73 -10.81
CA ARG A 68 -9.94 -8.34 -10.55
C ARG A 68 -9.37 -7.85 -9.25
N TRP A 69 -8.70 -6.72 -9.31
CA TRP A 69 -8.32 -5.91 -8.16
C TRP A 69 -9.28 -4.73 -8.04
N TRP A 70 -10.08 -4.70 -7.00
CA TRP A 70 -11.09 -3.66 -6.83
C TRP A 70 -10.66 -2.59 -5.85
N LEU A 71 -10.83 -1.33 -6.26
CA LEU A 71 -10.46 -0.13 -5.51
C LEU A 71 -11.68 0.79 -5.36
N PRO A 72 -12.58 0.50 -4.40
CA PRO A 72 -13.67 1.41 -4.09
C PRO A 72 -13.19 2.53 -3.16
N ILE A 73 -13.68 3.73 -3.39
CA ILE A 73 -13.62 4.89 -2.46
C ILE A 73 -12.20 5.41 -2.19
N LEU A 74 -11.19 4.55 -2.16
CA LEU A 74 -9.83 4.95 -1.76
C LEU A 74 -9.24 5.98 -2.75
N PRO A 75 -8.79 7.15 -2.26
CA PRO A 75 -8.29 8.21 -3.13
C PRO A 75 -6.95 7.85 -3.76
N PRO A 76 -6.79 8.05 -5.08
CA PRO A 76 -5.51 7.81 -5.77
C PRO A 76 -4.36 8.68 -5.28
N ALA A 77 -4.63 9.74 -4.52
CA ALA A 77 -3.59 10.58 -3.90
C ALA A 77 -2.77 9.85 -2.82
N LEU A 78 -3.28 8.73 -2.30
CA LEU A 78 -2.53 7.87 -1.39
C LEU A 78 -1.52 7.02 -2.17
N ILE A 79 -0.27 7.04 -1.75
CA ILE A 79 0.79 6.31 -2.45
C ILE A 79 0.52 4.81 -2.51
N ALA A 80 0.01 4.22 -1.44
CA ALA A 80 -0.36 2.82 -1.41
C ALA A 80 -1.42 2.48 -2.48
N VAL A 81 -2.41 3.36 -2.70
CA VAL A 81 -3.44 3.19 -3.74
C VAL A 81 -2.83 3.28 -5.12
N THR A 82 -1.96 4.26 -5.36
CA THR A 82 -1.31 4.41 -6.67
C THR A 82 -0.33 3.28 -6.94
N VAL A 83 0.57 2.96 -6.02
CA VAL A 83 1.67 2.01 -6.28
C VAL A 83 1.23 0.56 -6.08
N SER A 84 0.79 0.21 -4.87
CA SER A 84 0.48 -1.18 -4.53
C SER A 84 -0.86 -1.66 -5.07
N MET A 85 -1.84 -0.75 -5.22
CA MET A 85 -3.19 -1.14 -5.60
C MET A 85 -3.56 -0.77 -7.04
N THR A 86 -2.70 -0.04 -7.76
CA THR A 86 -2.93 0.31 -9.17
C THR A 86 -1.76 -0.12 -10.05
N ILE A 87 -0.55 0.38 -9.80
CA ILE A 87 0.61 0.09 -10.66
C ILE A 87 0.99 -1.39 -10.59
N PHE A 88 1.11 -1.95 -9.38
CA PHE A 88 1.42 -3.37 -9.23
C PHE A 88 0.39 -4.28 -9.92
N PRO A 89 -0.93 -4.20 -9.65
CA PRO A 89 -1.89 -5.07 -10.33
C PRO A 89 -1.87 -4.95 -11.85
N LEU A 90 -1.72 -3.73 -12.39
CA LEU A 90 -1.58 -3.52 -13.83
C LEU A 90 -0.30 -4.17 -14.38
N SER A 91 0.82 -4.05 -13.67
CA SER A 91 2.08 -4.69 -14.06
C SER A 91 2.03 -6.23 -13.99
N ALA A 92 1.19 -6.76 -13.11
CA ALA A 92 0.92 -8.19 -12.99
C ALA A 92 -0.12 -8.72 -14.01
N GLY A 93 -0.68 -7.84 -14.85
CA GLY A 93 -1.68 -8.21 -15.87
C GLY A 93 -3.10 -8.40 -15.33
N LEU A 94 -3.39 -7.88 -14.13
CA LEU A 94 -4.71 -7.93 -13.53
C LEU A 94 -5.65 -6.85 -14.08
N ILE A 95 -6.95 -7.08 -13.96
CA ILE A 95 -7.97 -6.07 -14.22
C ILE A 95 -8.09 -5.18 -12.98
N VAL A 96 -7.72 -3.91 -13.09
CA VAL A 96 -7.94 -2.93 -12.02
C VAL A 96 -9.28 -2.25 -12.22
N VAL A 97 -10.18 -2.40 -11.24
CA VAL A 97 -11.49 -1.75 -11.23
C VAL A 97 -11.42 -0.56 -10.30
N LEU A 98 -11.35 0.64 -10.86
CA LEU A 98 -11.35 1.90 -10.12
C LEU A 98 -12.78 2.37 -9.92
N ASP A 99 -13.20 2.50 -8.67
CA ASP A 99 -14.54 2.98 -8.31
C ASP A 99 -14.46 4.02 -7.17
N PRO A 100 -13.79 5.17 -7.42
CA PRO A 100 -13.53 6.18 -6.40
C PRO A 100 -14.77 6.92 -5.93
N PHE A 101 -15.88 6.80 -6.66
CA PHE A 101 -17.16 7.46 -6.34
C PHE A 101 -18.21 6.47 -5.84
N CYS A 102 -17.84 5.21 -5.57
CA CYS A 102 -18.74 4.24 -4.95
C CYS A 102 -19.29 4.81 -3.63
N PRO A 103 -20.61 4.93 -3.48
CA PRO A 103 -21.16 5.39 -2.23
C PRO A 103 -20.83 4.41 -1.10
N LEU A 104 -20.36 4.92 0.02
CA LEU A 104 -20.01 4.08 1.17
C LEU A 104 -21.18 3.19 1.63
N ASP A 105 -22.40 3.67 1.48
CA ASP A 105 -23.61 2.94 1.86
C ASP A 105 -24.01 1.85 0.84
N ASP A 106 -23.39 1.82 -0.34
CA ASP A 106 -23.63 0.82 -1.38
C ASP A 106 -22.41 -0.09 -1.64
N ILE A 107 -21.44 -0.07 -0.73
CA ILE A 107 -20.21 -0.84 -0.87
C ILE A 107 -20.46 -2.36 -0.97
N ASP A 108 -21.47 -2.86 -0.30
CA ASP A 108 -21.89 -4.25 -0.31
C ASP A 108 -22.52 -4.66 -1.66
N ILE A 109 -23.35 -3.79 -2.24
CA ILE A 109 -23.93 -4.01 -3.58
C ILE A 109 -22.81 -3.99 -4.62
N ALA A 110 -21.94 -2.96 -4.58
CA ALA A 110 -20.82 -2.86 -5.50
C ALA A 110 -19.87 -4.06 -5.37
N PHE A 111 -19.60 -4.54 -4.15
CA PHE A 111 -18.82 -5.76 -3.92
C PHE A 111 -19.43 -6.98 -4.59
N MET A 112 -20.73 -7.20 -4.42
CA MET A 112 -21.43 -8.32 -5.05
C MET A 112 -21.47 -8.25 -6.57
N GLU A 113 -21.51 -7.05 -7.14
CA GLU A 113 -21.48 -6.81 -8.58
C GLU A 113 -20.08 -6.99 -9.18
N GLN A 114 -19.05 -6.43 -8.52
CA GLN A 114 -17.67 -6.48 -9.02
C GLN A 114 -17.01 -7.84 -8.85
N LYS A 115 -17.38 -8.59 -7.82
CA LYS A 115 -16.82 -9.92 -7.49
C LYS A 115 -15.28 -9.91 -7.54
N PRO A 116 -14.61 -9.10 -6.72
CA PRO A 116 -13.16 -8.96 -6.77
C PRO A 116 -12.46 -10.26 -6.33
N ASN A 117 -11.29 -10.52 -6.90
CA ASN A 117 -10.39 -11.59 -6.45
C ASN A 117 -9.40 -11.07 -5.43
N PHE A 118 -9.04 -9.79 -5.53
CA PHE A 118 -8.13 -9.11 -4.61
C PHE A 118 -8.78 -7.83 -4.11
N TRP A 119 -8.74 -7.65 -2.82
CA TRP A 119 -9.29 -6.47 -2.20
C TRP A 119 -8.44 -6.02 -1.01
N ALA A 120 -8.02 -4.76 -1.01
CA ALA A 120 -7.41 -4.12 0.14
C ALA A 120 -8.46 -3.31 0.88
N LEU A 121 -8.62 -3.62 2.14
CA LEU A 121 -9.66 -3.08 3.02
C LEU A 121 -9.06 -2.18 4.10
N VAL A 122 -9.81 -1.15 4.44
CA VAL A 122 -9.63 -0.48 5.72
C VAL A 122 -10.68 -1.02 6.70
N PRO A 123 -10.43 -1.01 8.03
CA PRO A 123 -11.35 -1.58 9.01
C PRO A 123 -12.80 -1.12 8.88
N MET A 124 -13.00 0.13 8.49
CA MET A 124 -14.34 0.71 8.27
C MET A 124 -15.11 0.00 7.15
N LEU A 125 -14.46 -0.41 6.06
CA LEU A 125 -15.11 -1.12 4.96
C LEU A 125 -15.51 -2.54 5.37
N CYS A 126 -14.66 -3.22 6.16
CA CYS A 126 -15.01 -4.52 6.75
C CYS A 126 -16.29 -4.41 7.59
N GLU A 127 -16.38 -3.39 8.43
CA GLU A 127 -17.55 -3.18 9.28
C GLU A 127 -18.83 -2.90 8.49
N LYS A 128 -18.72 -2.18 7.39
CA LYS A 128 -19.88 -1.91 6.52
C LYS A 128 -20.40 -3.20 5.89
N LEU A 129 -19.52 -4.07 5.39
CA LEU A 129 -19.92 -5.37 4.86
C LEU A 129 -20.56 -6.25 5.92
N MET A 130 -19.92 -6.39 7.08
CA MET A 130 -20.39 -7.24 8.17
C MET A 130 -21.75 -6.82 8.73
N LYS A 131 -22.10 -5.53 8.64
CA LYS A 131 -23.36 -4.94 9.11
C LYS A 131 -24.44 -4.87 8.02
N SER A 132 -24.11 -5.26 6.79
CA SER A 132 -25.08 -5.24 5.69
C SER A 132 -26.13 -6.31 5.88
N ASP A 133 -27.39 -5.94 5.73
CA ASP A 133 -28.54 -6.82 5.64
C ASP A 133 -28.91 -7.18 4.18
N ARG A 134 -28.19 -6.63 3.21
CA ARG A 134 -28.38 -6.84 1.77
C ARG A 134 -27.54 -7.99 1.23
N ILE A 135 -26.51 -8.43 1.96
CA ILE A 135 -25.70 -9.61 1.61
C ILE A 135 -26.47 -10.86 2.06
N PRO A 136 -26.90 -11.75 1.14
CA PRO A 136 -27.56 -13.00 1.51
C PRO A 136 -26.68 -13.84 2.44
N GLU A 137 -27.29 -14.55 3.39
CA GLU A 137 -26.53 -15.40 4.33
C GLU A 137 -25.74 -16.53 3.64
N ASP A 138 -26.20 -16.98 2.49
CA ASP A 138 -25.60 -18.00 1.64
C ASP A 138 -24.79 -17.43 0.47
N TYR A 139 -24.53 -16.09 0.45
CA TYR A 139 -23.74 -15.47 -0.61
C TYR A 139 -22.32 -16.01 -0.60
N ASP A 140 -21.89 -16.58 -1.73
CA ASP A 140 -20.58 -17.18 -1.89
C ASP A 140 -19.53 -16.14 -2.29
N MET A 141 -18.54 -15.89 -1.41
CA MET A 141 -17.40 -14.99 -1.64
C MET A 141 -16.11 -15.76 -1.97
N SER A 142 -16.19 -17.04 -2.33
CA SER A 142 -15.01 -17.87 -2.64
C SER A 142 -14.15 -17.35 -3.80
N HIS A 143 -14.68 -16.37 -4.57
CA HIS A 143 -13.92 -15.63 -5.57
C HIS A 143 -12.80 -14.76 -4.97
N LEU A 144 -12.90 -14.38 -3.68
CA LEU A 144 -11.83 -13.65 -2.99
C LEU A 144 -10.65 -14.58 -2.71
N ARG A 145 -9.49 -14.23 -3.25
CA ARG A 145 -8.23 -14.96 -3.11
C ARG A 145 -7.24 -14.30 -2.17
N SER A 146 -7.39 -13.00 -1.97
CA SER A 146 -6.57 -12.25 -1.02
C SER A 146 -7.35 -11.06 -0.48
N ILE A 147 -7.29 -10.91 0.83
CA ILE A 147 -7.87 -9.79 1.55
C ILE A 147 -6.74 -9.13 2.33
N GLY A 148 -6.33 -7.95 1.86
CA GLY A 148 -5.35 -7.12 2.55
C GLY A 148 -6.02 -6.15 3.51
N THR A 149 -5.40 -5.87 4.64
CA THR A 149 -5.76 -4.76 5.53
C THR A 149 -4.54 -3.93 5.85
N GLY A 150 -4.74 -2.65 6.08
CA GLY A 150 -3.66 -1.72 6.37
C GLY A 150 -4.18 -0.35 6.77
N ALA A 151 -3.28 0.61 6.86
CA ALA A 151 -3.47 1.99 7.31
C ALA A 151 -3.82 2.14 8.81
N GLU A 152 -4.53 1.19 9.41
CA GLU A 152 -4.87 1.17 10.83
C GLU A 152 -4.68 -0.25 11.38
N ALA A 153 -4.18 -0.34 12.60
CA ALA A 153 -4.05 -1.61 13.30
C ALA A 153 -5.44 -2.12 13.73
N MET A 154 -5.72 -3.37 13.43
CA MET A 154 -6.86 -4.08 14.02
C MET A 154 -6.38 -4.90 15.22
N ASN A 155 -7.16 -4.88 16.31
CA ASN A 155 -6.90 -5.78 17.41
C ASN A 155 -7.37 -7.20 17.07
N GLU A 156 -6.82 -8.18 17.80
CA GLU A 156 -7.09 -9.61 17.60
C GLU A 156 -8.59 -9.95 17.52
N ARG A 157 -9.38 -9.41 18.44
CA ARG A 157 -10.84 -9.65 18.45
C ARG A 157 -11.50 -9.20 17.14
N LYS A 158 -11.13 -8.01 16.65
CA LYS A 158 -11.70 -7.46 15.41
C LYS A 158 -11.21 -8.23 14.18
N THR A 159 -9.94 -8.61 14.15
CA THR A 159 -9.38 -9.48 13.11
C THR A 159 -10.19 -10.77 13.01
N LYS A 160 -10.40 -11.44 14.15
CA LYS A 160 -11.17 -12.67 14.19
C LYS A 160 -12.63 -12.49 13.76
N GLU A 161 -13.31 -11.41 14.18
CA GLU A 161 -14.68 -11.12 13.74
C GLU A 161 -14.77 -10.98 12.21
N VAL A 162 -13.78 -10.34 11.58
CA VAL A 162 -13.70 -10.15 10.13
C VAL A 162 -13.41 -11.49 9.43
N GLU A 163 -12.48 -12.28 9.94
CA GLU A 163 -12.16 -13.61 9.39
C GLU A 163 -13.35 -14.56 9.49
N ASP A 164 -14.02 -14.61 10.65
CA ASP A 164 -15.21 -15.46 10.85
C ASP A 164 -16.32 -15.07 9.86
N PHE A 165 -16.50 -13.76 9.59
CA PHE A 165 -17.46 -13.31 8.58
C PHE A 165 -17.09 -13.83 7.18
N PHE A 166 -15.86 -13.65 6.73
CA PHE A 166 -15.42 -14.11 5.41
C PHE A 166 -15.44 -15.63 5.30
N HIS A 167 -15.04 -16.37 6.35
CA HIS A 167 -15.12 -17.82 6.38
C HIS A 167 -16.58 -18.33 6.27
N LYS A 168 -17.54 -17.65 6.93
CA LYS A 168 -18.97 -17.97 6.78
C LYS A 168 -19.42 -17.87 5.33
N HIS A 169 -18.81 -17.01 4.54
CA HIS A 169 -19.07 -16.79 3.12
C HIS A 169 -18.10 -17.54 2.18
N ASN A 170 -17.50 -18.64 2.65
CA ASN A 170 -16.60 -19.55 1.90
C ASN A 170 -15.24 -18.94 1.48
N VAL A 171 -14.79 -17.83 2.02
CA VAL A 171 -13.46 -17.32 1.76
C VAL A 171 -12.44 -18.16 2.51
N GLN A 172 -11.41 -18.65 1.81
CA GLN A 172 -10.32 -19.44 2.40
C GLN A 172 -9.05 -18.61 2.61
N ALA A 173 -9.00 -17.43 2.03
CA ALA A 173 -7.84 -16.55 2.17
C ALA A 173 -7.80 -15.97 3.59
N PRO A 174 -6.63 -15.97 4.26
CA PRO A 174 -6.47 -15.29 5.53
C PRO A 174 -6.55 -13.77 5.34
N LEU A 175 -7.00 -13.08 6.37
CA LEU A 175 -6.87 -11.62 6.41
C LEU A 175 -5.41 -11.26 6.63
N SER A 176 -4.85 -10.49 5.71
CA SER A 176 -3.43 -10.20 5.66
C SER A 176 -3.17 -8.75 6.07
N ALA A 177 -2.39 -8.52 7.12
CA ALA A 177 -1.95 -7.19 7.52
C ALA A 177 -0.51 -6.95 7.06
N GLY A 178 -0.30 -5.90 6.28
CA GLY A 178 1.03 -5.40 5.94
C GLY A 178 1.36 -4.12 6.72
N TYR A 179 2.64 -3.82 6.84
CA TYR A 179 3.12 -2.55 7.39
C TYR A 179 3.88 -1.76 6.33
N GLY A 180 3.68 -0.47 6.33
CA GLY A 180 4.38 0.45 5.45
C GLY A 180 3.97 1.89 5.67
N GLN A 181 4.65 2.78 4.99
CA GLN A 181 4.39 4.23 5.04
C GLN A 181 4.76 4.89 3.72
N SER A 182 4.37 6.16 3.57
CA SER A 182 4.61 6.91 2.34
C SER A 182 6.08 7.01 1.97
N GLU A 183 6.95 7.13 2.96
CA GLU A 183 8.39 7.24 2.82
C GLU A 183 9.07 5.98 2.26
N GLY A 184 8.43 4.84 2.40
CA GLY A 184 8.86 3.56 1.82
C GLY A 184 8.09 3.17 0.55
N CYS A 185 7.43 4.12 -0.10
CA CYS A 185 6.70 3.93 -1.35
C CYS A 185 5.50 2.96 -1.26
N SER A 186 5.06 2.54 -0.12
CA SER A 186 3.90 1.75 0.28
C SER A 186 4.23 0.75 1.39
N ASN A 187 4.48 -0.53 1.06
CA ASN A 187 4.66 -1.60 2.03
C ASN A 187 6.14 -1.92 2.27
N PHE A 188 6.51 -2.12 3.54
CA PHE A 188 7.81 -2.67 3.96
C PHE A 188 7.72 -4.16 4.18
N THR A 189 6.55 -4.61 4.64
CA THR A 189 6.26 -6.00 4.91
C THR A 189 4.94 -6.42 4.28
N LEU A 190 4.87 -7.70 3.94
CA LEU A 190 3.62 -8.38 3.60
C LEU A 190 3.60 -9.77 4.24
N PRO A 191 2.41 -10.29 4.57
CA PRO A 191 2.27 -11.67 4.99
C PRO A 191 2.72 -12.63 3.90
N ASN A 192 3.48 -13.64 4.26
CA ASN A 192 3.84 -14.72 3.36
C ASN A 192 2.93 -15.93 3.63
N PRO A 193 2.14 -16.38 2.67
CA PRO A 193 1.19 -17.48 2.87
C PRO A 193 1.87 -18.83 3.21
N MET A 194 3.19 -18.93 3.03
CA MET A 194 3.96 -20.12 3.41
C MET A 194 4.28 -20.20 4.91
N PHE A 195 4.05 -19.13 5.66
CA PHE A 195 4.34 -19.07 7.10
C PHE A 195 3.08 -18.69 7.86
N PRO A 196 2.78 -19.37 8.97
CA PRO A 196 1.67 -18.99 9.82
C PRO A 196 1.90 -17.57 10.35
N LEU A 197 0.83 -16.78 10.37
CA LEU A 197 0.84 -15.47 10.99
C LEU A 197 0.53 -15.63 12.48
N GLU A 198 1.36 -15.03 13.32
CA GLU A 198 1.06 -14.84 14.72
C GLU A 198 0.27 -13.54 14.92
N ASP A 199 -0.46 -13.47 16.02
CA ASP A 199 -1.24 -12.28 16.35
C ASP A 199 -0.35 -11.04 16.46
N GLY A 200 -0.77 -9.96 15.80
CA GLY A 200 0.01 -8.72 15.73
C GLY A 200 1.16 -8.73 14.73
N CYS A 201 1.39 -9.86 14.03
CA CYS A 201 2.39 -9.93 12.98
C CYS A 201 1.94 -9.12 11.76
N VAL A 202 2.83 -8.25 11.27
CA VAL A 202 2.62 -7.44 10.06
C VAL A 202 3.31 -8.03 8.82
N GLY A 203 3.73 -9.29 8.90
CA GLY A 203 4.36 -10.01 7.80
C GLY A 203 5.88 -9.99 7.83
N MET A 204 6.45 -10.37 6.71
CA MET A 204 7.90 -10.47 6.49
C MET A 204 8.40 -9.29 5.65
N PRO A 205 9.67 -8.89 5.77
CA PRO A 205 10.25 -7.88 4.90
C PRO A 205 10.06 -8.20 3.43
N MET A 206 9.73 -7.19 2.64
CA MET A 206 9.66 -7.30 1.19
C MET A 206 11.03 -7.68 0.60
N PRO A 207 11.10 -8.36 -0.56
CA PRO A 207 12.37 -8.70 -1.20
C PRO A 207 13.31 -7.49 -1.33
N ALA A 208 14.59 -7.68 -1.01
CA ALA A 208 15.61 -6.62 -0.97
C ALA A 208 15.34 -5.48 0.03
N THR A 209 14.38 -5.65 0.94
CA THR A 209 14.17 -4.74 2.08
C THR A 209 14.78 -5.37 3.32
N VAL A 210 15.55 -4.60 4.06
CA VAL A 210 16.08 -4.99 5.38
C VAL A 210 15.39 -4.14 6.43
N LEU A 211 14.92 -4.79 7.47
CA LEU A 211 14.36 -4.14 8.66
C LEU A 211 15.29 -4.38 9.84
N GLY A 212 15.51 -3.34 10.62
CA GLY A 212 16.28 -3.38 11.86
C GLY A 212 15.58 -2.60 12.97
N VAL A 213 15.83 -2.96 14.19
CA VAL A 213 15.37 -2.21 15.36
C VAL A 213 16.58 -1.58 16.03
N PHE A 214 16.56 -0.28 16.23
CA PHE A 214 17.71 0.48 16.70
C PHE A 214 17.39 1.25 17.98
N ASP A 215 18.44 1.44 18.81
CA ASP A 215 18.36 2.35 19.94
C ASP A 215 18.62 3.81 19.47
N LYS A 216 18.51 4.75 20.41
CA LYS A 216 18.77 6.19 20.16
C LYS A 216 20.21 6.52 19.76
N ASP A 217 21.16 5.62 19.97
CA ASP A 217 22.57 5.77 19.64
C ASP A 217 22.94 5.02 18.34
N LEU A 218 21.92 4.59 17.56
CA LEU A 218 21.98 3.87 16.28
C LEU A 218 22.62 2.48 16.39
N ASN A 219 22.58 1.84 17.57
CA ASN A 219 22.99 0.45 17.72
C ASN A 219 21.81 -0.46 17.41
N GLU A 220 22.04 -1.47 16.58
CA GLU A 220 21.04 -2.48 16.29
C GLU A 220 20.78 -3.34 17.54
N LEU A 221 19.51 -3.52 17.87
CA LEU A 221 19.02 -4.25 19.02
C LEU A 221 18.76 -5.73 18.67
N ASN A 222 18.84 -6.59 19.69
CA ASN A 222 18.52 -8.01 19.55
C ASN A 222 16.99 -8.24 19.54
N TYR A 223 16.61 -9.45 19.11
CA TYR A 223 15.21 -9.87 19.16
C TYR A 223 14.63 -9.77 20.57
N GLY A 224 13.45 -9.17 20.68
CA GLY A 224 12.74 -8.98 21.94
C GLY A 224 13.09 -7.67 22.68
N GLU A 225 14.05 -6.90 22.18
CA GLU A 225 14.35 -5.56 22.69
C GLU A 225 13.50 -4.50 21.94
N ALA A 226 13.02 -3.51 22.68
CA ALA A 226 12.19 -2.45 22.10
C ALA A 226 13.05 -1.27 21.63
N GLY A 227 12.81 -0.81 20.41
CA GLY A 227 13.50 0.33 19.80
C GLY A 227 12.73 0.91 18.64
N GLU A 228 13.38 1.76 17.87
CA GLU A 228 12.82 2.33 16.63
C GLU A 228 12.99 1.36 15.49
N LEU A 229 11.88 1.08 14.77
CA LEU A 229 11.94 0.28 13.56
C LEU A 229 12.49 1.14 12.42
N CYS A 230 13.56 0.68 11.79
CA CYS A 230 14.15 1.32 10.63
C CYS A 230 14.16 0.37 9.43
N MET A 231 14.17 0.93 8.25
CA MET A 231 14.28 0.13 7.03
C MET A 231 15.35 0.68 6.08
N THR A 232 15.95 -0.23 5.30
CA THR A 232 16.73 0.12 4.12
C THR A 232 16.33 -0.78 2.95
N GLY A 233 16.31 -0.23 1.73
CA GLY A 233 15.91 -0.98 0.55
C GLY A 233 15.55 -0.09 -0.64
N PRO A 234 15.22 -0.71 -1.79
CA PRO A 234 15.07 0.02 -3.05
C PRO A 234 13.79 0.88 -3.15
N SER A 235 12.85 0.71 -2.22
CA SER A 235 11.58 1.46 -2.21
C SER A 235 11.63 2.75 -1.40
N MET A 236 12.74 3.03 -0.69
CA MET A 236 12.87 4.26 0.10
C MET A 236 12.74 5.53 -0.74
N MET A 237 12.09 6.54 -0.19
CA MET A 237 11.96 7.85 -0.81
C MET A 237 13.31 8.47 -1.16
N ILE A 238 13.30 9.39 -2.12
CA ILE A 238 14.49 10.20 -2.41
C ILE A 238 14.66 11.28 -1.32
N HIS A 239 13.60 12.03 -1.04
CA HIS A 239 13.60 13.10 -0.05
C HIS A 239 12.17 13.59 0.22
N TYR A 240 12.03 14.41 1.26
CA TYR A 240 10.86 15.28 1.40
C TYR A 240 11.05 16.57 0.62
N SER A 241 9.98 17.06 -0.02
CA SER A 241 9.96 18.34 -0.73
C SER A 241 9.08 19.37 0.01
N GLY A 242 9.25 20.65 -0.34
CA GLY A 242 8.49 21.74 0.22
C GLY A 242 9.08 22.32 1.49
N TRP A 243 8.22 22.91 2.35
CA TRP A 243 8.67 23.62 3.54
C TRP A 243 9.38 22.68 4.53
N ARG A 244 10.63 23.04 4.89
CA ARG A 244 11.54 22.23 5.72
C ARG A 244 11.83 20.82 5.19
N GLY A 245 11.64 20.58 3.89
CA GLY A 245 11.82 19.25 3.31
C GLY A 245 13.23 18.70 3.51
N GLU A 246 14.27 19.50 3.30
CA GLU A 246 15.67 19.12 3.48
C GLU A 246 15.95 18.72 4.95
N GLU A 247 15.61 19.58 5.90
CA GLU A 247 15.78 19.31 7.33
C GLU A 247 15.06 18.02 7.79
N MET A 248 13.85 17.81 7.26
CA MET A 248 13.09 16.58 7.60
C MET A 248 13.72 15.34 6.96
N THR A 249 14.26 15.47 5.75
CA THR A 249 14.96 14.37 5.07
C THR A 249 16.17 13.92 5.86
N GLU A 250 17.01 14.87 6.30
CA GLU A 250 18.19 14.58 7.12
C GLU A 250 17.87 13.90 8.45
N LYS A 251 16.68 14.17 9.00
CA LYS A 251 16.22 13.54 10.26
C LYS A 251 15.59 12.16 10.06
N THR A 252 15.18 11.84 8.84
CA THR A 252 14.45 10.61 8.53
C THR A 252 15.31 9.61 7.77
N LEU A 253 16.18 10.08 6.87
CA LEU A 253 17.16 9.26 6.18
C LEU A 253 18.53 9.47 6.82
N ILE A 254 18.95 8.52 7.64
CA ILE A 254 20.16 8.62 8.46
C ILE A 254 21.17 7.57 8.00
N GLU A 255 22.42 7.99 7.79
CA GLU A 255 23.52 7.06 7.55
C GLU A 255 23.97 6.44 8.88
N HIS A 256 23.95 5.10 8.94
CA HIS A 256 24.35 4.34 10.09
C HIS A 256 25.82 3.90 10.00
N PRO A 257 26.39 3.41 11.15
CA PRO A 257 27.79 2.95 11.18
C PRO A 257 28.10 1.78 10.25
N ASP A 258 27.08 1.06 9.77
CA ASP A 258 27.18 -0.02 8.79
C ASP A 258 27.40 0.49 7.35
N GLY A 259 27.36 1.80 7.14
CA GLY A 259 27.51 2.47 5.85
C GLY A 259 26.24 2.49 5.00
N ASN A 260 25.12 2.00 5.52
CA ASN A 260 23.83 2.09 4.84
C ASN A 260 23.04 3.33 5.31
N THR A 261 22.24 3.87 4.40
CA THR A 261 21.20 4.84 4.78
C THR A 261 19.95 4.09 5.22
N TRP A 262 19.47 4.43 6.40
CA TRP A 262 18.26 3.87 6.97
C TRP A 262 17.15 4.91 7.05
N LEU A 263 15.94 4.49 6.72
CA LEU A 263 14.70 5.25 6.91
C LEU A 263 14.19 4.96 8.32
N HIS A 264 14.17 5.97 9.16
CA HIS A 264 13.59 5.95 10.50
C HIS A 264 12.07 6.13 10.40
N THR A 265 11.27 5.24 11.09
CA THR A 265 9.81 5.17 10.90
C THR A 265 8.98 5.76 12.02
#